data_04b250a8860e2d030de66ecd990e683d
#
_entry.id   04b250a8860e2d030de66ecd990e683d
#
_cell.length_a   1.000
_cell.length_b   1.000
_cell.length_c   1.000
_cell.angle_alpha   90.00
_cell.angle_beta   90.00
_cell.angle_gamma   90.00
#
_symmetry.space_group_name_H-M   'P 1'
#
loop_
_entity.id
_entity.type
_entity.pdbx_description
1 polymer ?
#
loop_
_entity_poly.entity_id
_entity_poly.type
_entity_poly.pdbx_seq_one_letter_code
_entity_poly.pdbx_strand_id
1 'polypeptide(L)'
;MSSITEYKTYLWDYLKQHHNVSNPKKFFHCLNPNHTDNNPSMMFTDKYNICKCFACGVSYDIFDLIGLDYNLSSFRDQIKKAEELYLDYAPIKREVKNVVDNSNKDYTKYFNVCFYNRDKTDYLEKRGITKELINKYKIGYDDKRNLVIFPINKHCYFGRSTVNNDKFKSGGNSDIWNEEYINENTFILYITESIIDALSLEVIDSDIKVVSINGITNTKSLISRIKENNFNGIVGIIFDNDKWGINASKELKEELAKINVNSFSTSLVANFADEKNIKDLNQALVVDKDKLKSNYEYLKNILISNNKSKEKEGDSFEY
;
A
#
# COMPACT_ATOMS: atom_id res chain seq x y z
N MET A 1 -2.76 -24.28 29.94
CA MET A 1 -1.67 -23.48 29.32
C MET A 1 -2.30 -22.52 28.32
N SER A 2 -2.18 -21.24 28.58
CA SER A 2 -2.63 -20.19 27.64
C SER A 2 -1.86 -20.32 26.33
N SER A 3 -2.52 -20.08 25.18
CA SER A 3 -1.86 -20.21 23.89
C SER A 3 -0.96 -18.98 23.63
N ILE A 4 0.11 -19.15 22.84
CA ILE A 4 0.96 -18.02 22.39
C ILE A 4 0.10 -16.87 21.81
N THR A 5 -0.97 -17.21 21.10
CA THR A 5 -1.91 -16.23 20.54
C THR A 5 -2.62 -15.42 21.63
N GLU A 6 -2.91 -16.02 22.77
CA GLU A 6 -3.56 -15.34 23.90
C GLU A 6 -2.62 -14.30 24.52
N TYR A 7 -1.34 -14.63 24.76
CA TYR A 7 -0.37 -13.67 25.30
C TYR A 7 -0.21 -12.43 24.40
N LYS A 8 -0.29 -12.57 23.08
CA LYS A 8 -0.24 -11.41 22.16
C LYS A 8 -1.34 -10.39 22.43
N THR A 9 -2.48 -10.82 22.95
CA THR A 9 -3.58 -9.90 23.28
C THR A 9 -3.27 -8.99 24.48
N TYR A 10 -2.27 -9.33 25.28
CA TYR A 10 -1.88 -8.56 26.47
C TYR A 10 -0.93 -7.38 26.17
N LEU A 11 -0.49 -7.22 24.91
CA LEU A 11 0.40 -6.13 24.52
C LEU A 11 -0.12 -4.74 24.94
N TRP A 12 -1.44 -4.52 24.82
CA TRP A 12 -2.04 -3.26 25.25
C TRP A 12 -1.82 -2.96 26.73
N ASP A 13 -2.01 -3.96 27.57
CA ASP A 13 -1.87 -3.84 29.02
C ASP A 13 -0.39 -3.72 29.38
N TYR A 14 0.47 -4.46 28.67
CA TYR A 14 1.92 -4.39 28.80
C TYR A 14 2.45 -2.96 28.53
N LEU A 15 2.03 -2.34 27.42
CA LEU A 15 2.39 -0.97 27.08
C LEU A 15 2.00 0.04 28.17
N LYS A 16 0.83 -0.14 28.78
CA LYS A 16 0.36 0.73 29.86
C LYS A 16 1.12 0.52 31.16
N GLN A 17 1.40 -0.72 31.52
CA GLN A 17 1.99 -1.08 32.81
C GLN A 17 3.50 -0.90 32.83
N HIS A 18 4.19 -1.25 31.75
CA HIS A 18 5.65 -1.26 31.70
C HIS A 18 6.24 -0.05 30.96
N HIS A 19 5.51 0.57 30.03
CA HIS A 19 6.00 1.70 29.23
C HIS A 19 5.24 3.02 29.51
N ASN A 20 4.36 3.08 30.50
CA ASN A 20 3.57 4.24 30.87
C ASN A 20 2.78 4.88 29.71
N VAL A 21 2.40 4.07 28.69
CA VAL A 21 1.62 4.54 27.56
C VAL A 21 0.16 4.68 27.97
N SER A 22 -0.27 5.89 28.28
CA SER A 22 -1.63 6.16 28.78
C SER A 22 -2.72 5.73 27.80
N ASN A 23 -2.51 5.93 26.51
CA ASN A 23 -3.42 5.50 25.43
C ASN A 23 -2.65 4.96 24.22
N PRO A 24 -2.45 3.63 24.11
CA PRO A 24 -1.72 3.03 22.99
C PRO A 24 -2.33 3.27 21.59
N LYS A 25 -3.59 3.70 21.49
CA LYS A 25 -4.21 4.11 20.20
C LYS A 25 -3.83 5.51 19.74
N LYS A 26 -3.18 6.30 20.58
CA LYS A 26 -2.55 7.56 20.20
C LYS A 26 -1.07 7.31 19.94
N PHE A 27 -0.44 8.21 19.19
CA PHE A 27 1.00 8.14 19.02
C PHE A 27 1.71 8.34 20.36
N PHE A 28 2.72 7.50 20.59
CA PHE A 28 3.66 7.57 21.71
C PHE A 28 5.10 7.44 21.17
N HIS A 29 6.10 7.73 22.00
CA HIS A 29 7.49 7.65 21.58
C HIS A 29 7.91 6.21 21.25
N CYS A 30 8.75 6.07 20.24
CA CYS A 30 9.25 4.77 19.79
C CYS A 30 10.01 4.04 20.89
N LEU A 31 9.73 2.75 21.05
CA LEU A 31 10.38 1.89 22.04
C LEU A 31 11.66 1.22 21.49
N ASN A 32 12.05 1.52 20.25
CA ASN A 32 13.30 1.02 19.68
C ASN A 32 14.50 1.78 20.31
N PRO A 33 15.39 1.11 21.04
CA PRO A 33 16.55 1.77 21.69
C PRO A 33 17.51 2.42 20.69
N ASN A 34 17.47 2.00 19.44
CA ASN A 34 18.32 2.56 18.37
C ASN A 34 17.65 3.70 17.59
N HIS A 35 16.49 4.19 18.04
CA HIS A 35 15.76 5.28 17.39
C HIS A 35 15.52 6.43 18.35
N THR A 36 16.22 7.54 18.15
CA THR A 36 15.95 8.81 18.86
C THR A 36 14.66 9.41 18.30
N ASP A 37 13.56 9.26 19.03
CA ASP A 37 12.23 9.69 18.60
C ASP A 37 11.89 11.05 19.22
N ASN A 38 12.09 12.14 18.47
CA ASN A 38 11.82 13.50 18.95
C ASN A 38 10.31 13.84 18.94
N ASN A 39 9.51 13.13 18.15
CA ASN A 39 8.07 13.29 18.07
C ASN A 39 7.40 11.92 18.16
N PRO A 40 6.31 11.75 18.95
CA PRO A 40 5.62 10.48 19.06
C PRO A 40 5.29 9.86 17.70
N SER A 41 5.87 8.69 17.42
CA SER A 41 5.79 8.06 16.10
C SER A 41 5.38 6.58 16.13
N MET A 42 5.14 6.01 17.31
CA MET A 42 4.71 4.62 17.47
C MET A 42 3.25 4.56 17.91
N MET A 43 2.50 3.55 17.42
CA MET A 43 1.09 3.34 17.74
C MET A 43 0.76 1.84 17.80
N PHE A 44 -0.14 1.45 18.69
CA PHE A 44 -0.67 0.11 18.78
C PHE A 44 -1.73 -0.17 17.70
N THR A 45 -1.69 -1.36 17.13
CA THR A 45 -2.63 -1.84 16.11
C THR A 45 -3.34 -3.09 16.59
N ASP A 46 -4.65 -3.01 16.85
CA ASP A 46 -5.47 -4.13 17.34
C ASP A 46 -5.46 -5.35 16.39
N LYS A 47 -5.49 -5.09 15.07
CA LYS A 47 -5.61 -6.14 14.04
C LYS A 47 -4.52 -7.22 14.15
N TYR A 48 -3.32 -6.82 14.58
CA TYR A 48 -2.16 -7.71 14.64
C TYR A 48 -1.61 -7.86 16.06
N ASN A 49 -2.16 -7.16 17.05
CA ASN A 49 -1.61 -7.04 18.39
C ASN A 49 -0.11 -6.70 18.38
N ILE A 50 0.25 -5.64 17.66
CA ILE A 50 1.61 -5.09 17.58
C ILE A 50 1.58 -3.59 17.81
N CYS A 51 2.69 -3.03 18.27
CA CYS A 51 2.97 -1.60 18.15
C CYS A 51 3.97 -1.36 17.02
N LYS A 52 3.68 -0.38 16.16
CA LYS A 52 4.52 -0.03 15.00
C LYS A 52 4.96 1.42 15.07
N CYS A 53 6.25 1.66 14.89
CA CYS A 53 6.80 2.98 14.68
C CYS A 53 6.70 3.36 13.19
N PHE A 54 6.09 4.50 12.90
CA PHE A 54 5.95 4.99 11.52
C PHE A 54 7.14 5.80 11.06
N ALA A 55 8.10 6.13 11.96
CA ALA A 55 9.32 6.83 11.60
C ALA A 55 10.47 5.87 11.26
N CYS A 56 10.74 4.86 12.11
CA CYS A 56 11.82 3.91 11.86
C CYS A 56 11.36 2.55 11.31
N GLY A 57 10.04 2.34 11.18
CA GLY A 57 9.46 1.14 10.58
C GLY A 57 9.41 -0.10 11.48
N VAL A 58 10.03 -0.07 12.67
CA VAL A 58 10.06 -1.22 13.59
C VAL A 58 8.66 -1.57 14.09
N SER A 59 8.40 -2.84 14.26
CA SER A 59 7.17 -3.35 14.89
C SER A 59 7.52 -4.34 15.98
N TYR A 60 6.82 -4.27 17.10
CA TYR A 60 6.99 -5.14 18.24
C TYR A 60 5.66 -5.79 18.64
N ASP A 61 5.67 -7.09 18.89
CA ASP A 61 4.64 -7.74 19.69
C ASP A 61 5.04 -7.78 21.17
N ILE A 62 4.23 -8.42 22.01
CA ILE A 62 4.51 -8.48 23.45
C ILE A 62 5.83 -9.23 23.74
N PHE A 63 6.14 -10.26 22.97
CA PHE A 63 7.35 -11.07 23.19
C PHE A 63 8.60 -10.28 22.83
N ASP A 64 8.55 -9.50 21.75
CA ASP A 64 9.63 -8.61 21.35
C ASP A 64 9.94 -7.58 22.44
N LEU A 65 8.91 -6.95 23.02
CA LEU A 65 9.08 -5.97 24.11
C LEU A 65 9.59 -6.64 25.38
N ILE A 66 9.06 -7.80 25.76
CA ILE A 66 9.59 -8.58 26.88
C ILE A 66 11.05 -8.93 26.63
N GLY A 67 11.41 -9.30 25.40
CA GLY A 67 12.78 -9.55 25.03
C GLY A 67 13.70 -8.35 25.24
N LEU A 68 13.25 -7.16 24.86
CA LEU A 68 13.99 -5.91 25.07
C LEU A 68 14.11 -5.55 26.56
N ASP A 69 12.98 -5.56 27.28
CA ASP A 69 12.92 -5.07 28.66
C ASP A 69 13.64 -5.97 29.66
N TYR A 70 13.68 -7.29 29.39
CA TYR A 70 14.33 -8.28 30.25
C TYR A 70 15.65 -8.84 29.65
N ASN A 71 16.10 -8.24 28.53
CA ASN A 71 17.33 -8.67 27.83
C ASN A 71 17.35 -10.16 27.46
N LEU A 72 16.21 -10.67 26.91
CA LEU A 72 16.03 -12.06 26.54
C LEU A 72 16.14 -12.21 25.01
N SER A 73 17.17 -12.92 24.55
CA SER A 73 17.40 -13.15 23.11
C SER A 73 16.64 -14.35 22.55
N SER A 74 16.25 -15.31 23.39
CA SER A 74 15.53 -16.52 23.00
C SER A 74 14.03 -16.32 23.08
N PHE A 75 13.30 -16.63 21.99
CA PHE A 75 11.84 -16.60 21.97
C PHE A 75 11.21 -17.51 23.05
N ARG A 76 11.86 -18.63 23.35
CA ARG A 76 11.42 -19.54 24.42
C ARG A 76 11.46 -18.87 25.81
N ASP A 77 12.50 -18.08 26.08
CA ASP A 77 12.63 -17.37 27.35
C ASP A 77 11.67 -16.19 27.45
N GLN A 78 11.40 -15.53 26.31
CA GLN A 78 10.37 -14.48 26.20
C GLN A 78 8.97 -15.05 26.51
N ILE A 79 8.63 -16.24 25.99
CA ILE A 79 7.37 -16.94 26.32
C ILE A 79 7.29 -17.25 27.80
N LYS A 80 8.34 -17.86 28.38
CA LYS A 80 8.36 -18.18 29.83
C LYS A 80 8.17 -16.92 30.66
N LYS A 81 8.79 -15.83 30.28
CA LYS A 81 8.64 -14.55 30.99
C LYS A 81 7.24 -13.98 30.85
N ALA A 82 6.62 -14.10 29.68
CA ALA A 82 5.21 -13.75 29.49
C ALA A 82 4.29 -14.61 30.37
N GLU A 83 4.56 -15.93 30.49
CA GLU A 83 3.85 -16.82 31.38
C GLU A 83 3.97 -16.38 32.86
N GLU A 84 5.17 -16.06 33.32
CA GLU A 84 5.38 -15.54 34.69
C GLU A 84 4.61 -14.24 34.96
N LEU A 85 4.61 -13.30 33.98
CA LEU A 85 3.95 -12.01 34.15
C LEU A 85 2.43 -12.08 34.11
N TYR A 86 1.87 -13.09 33.44
CA TYR A 86 0.44 -13.17 33.14
C TYR A 86 -0.22 -14.49 33.61
N LEU A 87 0.45 -15.28 34.46
CA LEU A 87 -0.04 -16.59 34.89
C LEU A 87 -1.46 -16.54 35.51
N ASP A 88 -1.76 -15.50 36.27
CA ASP A 88 -3.05 -15.26 36.93
C ASP A 88 -3.75 -13.99 36.38
N TYR A 89 -3.35 -13.49 35.23
CA TYR A 89 -3.85 -12.25 34.70
C TYR A 89 -5.13 -12.47 33.89
N ALA A 90 -6.25 -11.95 34.40
CA ALA A 90 -7.45 -11.78 33.60
C ALA A 90 -7.34 -10.46 32.82
N PRO A 91 -7.24 -10.50 31.50
CA PRO A 91 -7.16 -9.27 30.74
C PRO A 91 -8.41 -8.42 31.01
N ILE A 92 -8.23 -7.13 31.21
CA ILE A 92 -9.34 -6.18 31.27
C ILE A 92 -10.12 -6.40 29.97
N LYS A 93 -11.36 -6.90 30.08
CA LYS A 93 -12.24 -7.04 28.92
C LYS A 93 -12.35 -5.69 28.28
N ARG A 94 -11.58 -5.48 27.23
CA ARG A 94 -11.77 -4.32 26.39
C ARG A 94 -13.14 -4.47 25.78
N GLU A 95 -14.01 -3.47 25.96
CA GLU A 95 -15.04 -3.27 24.96
C GLU A 95 -14.29 -3.03 23.65
N VAL A 96 -14.03 -4.08 22.91
CA VAL A 96 -13.77 -3.97 21.48
C VAL A 96 -15.07 -3.33 21.01
N LYS A 97 -15.07 -1.99 20.83
CA LYS A 97 -16.11 -1.38 20.02
C LYS A 97 -16.06 -2.21 18.77
N ASN A 98 -17.09 -3.02 18.58
CA ASN A 98 -17.25 -3.82 17.39
C ASN A 98 -16.82 -2.89 16.25
N VAL A 99 -15.63 -3.16 15.68
CA VAL A 99 -15.28 -2.56 14.39
C VAL A 99 -16.42 -3.06 13.54
N VAL A 100 -17.37 -2.17 13.27
CA VAL A 100 -18.47 -2.49 12.38
C VAL A 100 -17.76 -3.02 11.16
N ASP A 101 -17.93 -4.31 10.91
CA ASP A 101 -17.34 -4.94 9.74
C ASP A 101 -17.94 -4.24 8.53
N ASN A 102 -17.24 -3.21 8.05
CA ASN A 102 -17.64 -2.43 6.90
C ASN A 102 -17.26 -3.15 5.59
N SER A 103 -16.76 -4.38 5.66
CA SER A 103 -16.37 -5.14 4.47
C SER A 103 -17.54 -5.33 3.50
N ASN A 104 -18.78 -5.38 4.00
CA ASN A 104 -19.99 -5.55 3.21
C ASN A 104 -20.80 -4.25 3.02
N LYS A 105 -20.30 -3.11 3.49
CA LYS A 105 -21.01 -1.84 3.31
C LYS A 105 -21.00 -1.44 1.85
N ASP A 106 -22.20 -1.23 1.28
CA ASP A 106 -22.35 -0.73 -0.08
C ASP A 106 -22.25 0.80 -0.10
N TYR A 107 -21.22 1.30 -0.79
CA TYR A 107 -20.93 2.72 -0.95
C TYR A 107 -21.49 3.33 -2.24
N THR A 108 -22.27 2.60 -3.05
CA THR A 108 -22.76 3.06 -4.35
C THR A 108 -23.52 4.40 -4.24
N LYS A 109 -24.41 4.55 -3.26
CA LYS A 109 -25.12 5.83 -3.04
C LYS A 109 -24.17 6.98 -2.69
N TYR A 110 -23.15 6.69 -1.88
CA TYR A 110 -22.12 7.65 -1.52
C TYR A 110 -21.29 8.08 -2.72
N PHE A 111 -20.88 7.12 -3.56
CA PHE A 111 -20.14 7.41 -4.80
C PHE A 111 -20.95 8.29 -5.76
N ASN A 112 -22.23 8.01 -5.93
CA ASN A 112 -23.11 8.83 -6.79
C ASN A 112 -23.18 10.29 -6.31
N VAL A 113 -23.30 10.51 -5.00
CA VAL A 113 -23.29 11.87 -4.42
C VAL A 113 -21.92 12.54 -4.64
N CYS A 114 -20.82 11.84 -4.38
CA CYS A 114 -19.49 12.38 -4.60
C CYS A 114 -19.23 12.69 -6.08
N PHE A 115 -19.67 11.81 -6.99
CA PHE A 115 -19.52 12.03 -8.43
C PHE A 115 -20.35 13.23 -8.93
N TYR A 116 -21.55 13.44 -8.40
CA TYR A 116 -22.32 14.65 -8.68
C TYR A 116 -21.59 15.92 -8.27
N ASN A 117 -20.82 15.88 -7.20
CA ASN A 117 -20.05 17.01 -6.66
C ASN A 117 -18.65 17.14 -7.26
N ARG A 118 -18.23 16.31 -8.24
CA ARG A 118 -16.83 16.25 -8.73
C ARG A 118 -16.28 17.61 -9.21
N ASP A 119 -17.15 18.42 -9.82
CA ASP A 119 -16.77 19.73 -10.35
C ASP A 119 -16.63 20.83 -9.26
N LYS A 120 -16.86 20.50 -7.99
CA LYS A 120 -16.61 21.43 -6.86
C LYS A 120 -15.13 21.54 -6.47
N THR A 121 -14.25 20.79 -7.10
CA THR A 121 -12.81 20.85 -6.91
C THR A 121 -12.10 20.69 -8.23
N ASP A 122 -11.00 21.39 -8.41
CA ASP A 122 -10.08 21.28 -9.54
C ASP A 122 -8.79 20.51 -9.18
N TYR A 123 -8.82 19.78 -8.05
CA TYR A 123 -7.65 19.14 -7.49
C TYR A 123 -6.95 18.17 -8.46
N LEU A 124 -7.71 17.35 -9.18
CA LEU A 124 -7.16 16.40 -10.15
C LEU A 124 -6.74 17.09 -11.44
N GLU A 125 -7.47 18.08 -11.89
CA GLU A 125 -7.13 18.85 -13.08
C GLU A 125 -5.81 19.62 -12.90
N LYS A 126 -5.58 20.20 -11.71
CA LYS A 126 -4.29 20.80 -11.32
C LYS A 126 -3.14 19.79 -11.29
N ARG A 127 -3.46 18.52 -11.16
CA ARG A 127 -2.52 17.39 -11.23
C ARG A 127 -2.41 16.79 -12.64
N GLY A 128 -2.96 17.44 -13.64
CA GLY A 128 -2.89 16.99 -15.03
C GLY A 128 -3.82 15.82 -15.38
N ILE A 129 -4.71 15.42 -14.48
CA ILE A 129 -5.67 14.34 -14.73
C ILE A 129 -6.88 14.90 -15.47
N THR A 130 -7.24 14.26 -16.58
CA THR A 130 -8.27 14.79 -17.49
C THR A 130 -9.69 14.49 -17.00
N LYS A 131 -10.67 15.30 -17.45
CA LYS A 131 -12.09 15.09 -17.14
C LYS A 131 -12.63 13.77 -17.69
N GLU A 132 -12.07 13.30 -18.81
CA GLU A 132 -12.39 12.00 -19.38
C GLU A 132 -12.08 10.86 -18.39
N LEU A 133 -10.90 10.89 -17.76
CA LEU A 133 -10.50 9.90 -16.77
C LEU A 133 -11.33 10.01 -15.48
N ILE A 134 -11.59 11.24 -15.02
CA ILE A 134 -12.48 11.48 -13.87
C ILE A 134 -13.86 10.87 -14.13
N ASN A 135 -14.42 11.06 -15.33
CA ASN A 135 -15.72 10.49 -15.70
C ASN A 135 -15.66 8.97 -15.92
N LYS A 136 -14.60 8.46 -16.58
CA LYS A 136 -14.37 7.01 -16.81
C LYS A 136 -14.43 6.24 -15.49
N TYR A 137 -13.72 6.71 -14.48
CA TYR A 137 -13.58 6.03 -13.19
C TYR A 137 -14.58 6.49 -12.13
N LYS A 138 -15.56 7.33 -12.49
CA LYS A 138 -16.56 7.87 -11.56
C LYS A 138 -15.94 8.50 -10.32
N ILE A 139 -14.77 9.14 -10.49
CA ILE A 139 -14.07 9.81 -9.40
C ILE A 139 -14.91 11.00 -8.95
N GLY A 140 -15.14 11.11 -7.64
CA GLY A 140 -16.03 12.10 -7.08
C GLY A 140 -15.37 12.98 -6.03
N TYR A 141 -16.15 13.90 -5.45
CA TYR A 141 -15.69 14.78 -4.38
C TYR A 141 -16.66 14.79 -3.21
N ASP A 142 -16.15 14.48 -2.03
CA ASP A 142 -16.86 14.68 -0.76
C ASP A 142 -16.57 16.09 -0.26
N ASP A 143 -17.47 17.02 -0.54
CA ASP A 143 -17.33 18.44 -0.20
C ASP A 143 -17.40 18.73 1.30
N LYS A 144 -17.99 17.83 2.10
CA LYS A 144 -18.04 17.95 3.56
C LYS A 144 -16.70 17.58 4.23
N ARG A 145 -15.97 16.64 3.64
CA ARG A 145 -14.70 16.15 4.17
C ARG A 145 -13.48 16.65 3.39
N ASN A 146 -13.68 17.38 2.31
CA ASN A 146 -12.67 17.84 1.37
C ASN A 146 -11.81 16.69 0.83
N LEU A 147 -12.48 15.62 0.35
CA LEU A 147 -11.83 14.42 -0.15
C LEU A 147 -12.20 14.16 -1.61
N VAL A 148 -11.21 13.98 -2.47
CA VAL A 148 -11.41 13.30 -3.76
C VAL A 148 -11.58 11.82 -3.47
N ILE A 149 -12.64 11.21 -3.99
CA ILE A 149 -13.03 9.82 -3.76
C ILE A 149 -12.78 9.01 -5.02
N PHE A 150 -11.95 8.00 -4.89
CA PHE A 150 -11.63 7.03 -5.93
C PHE A 150 -12.36 5.72 -5.60
N PRO A 151 -13.48 5.40 -6.28
CA PRO A 151 -14.12 4.10 -6.12
C PRO A 151 -13.16 2.98 -6.57
N ILE A 152 -13.04 1.94 -5.76
CA ILE A 152 -12.28 0.72 -6.13
C ILE A 152 -13.29 -0.35 -6.53
N ASN A 153 -14.24 -0.62 -5.65
CA ASN A 153 -15.42 -1.44 -5.90
C ASN A 153 -16.59 -0.93 -5.05
N LYS A 154 -17.77 -1.55 -5.14
CA LYS A 154 -18.95 -1.07 -4.37
C LYS A 154 -18.76 -1.09 -2.86
N HIS A 155 -17.77 -1.82 -2.35
CA HIS A 155 -17.50 -1.99 -0.91
C HIS A 155 -16.24 -1.26 -0.45
N CYS A 156 -15.48 -0.66 -1.37
CA CYS A 156 -14.18 -0.07 -1.05
C CYS A 156 -13.90 1.20 -1.87
N TYR A 157 -13.29 2.18 -1.23
CA TYR A 157 -12.76 3.39 -1.89
C TYR A 157 -11.50 3.89 -1.21
N PHE A 158 -10.70 4.61 -1.97
CA PHE A 158 -9.62 5.45 -1.47
C PHE A 158 -10.05 6.93 -1.54
N GLY A 159 -9.71 7.71 -0.51
CA GLY A 159 -10.04 9.14 -0.45
C GLY A 159 -8.80 9.99 -0.18
N ARG A 160 -8.54 10.98 -1.03
CA ARG A 160 -7.40 11.90 -0.89
C ARG A 160 -7.87 13.29 -0.48
N SER A 161 -7.25 13.87 0.56
CA SER A 161 -7.57 15.22 1.01
C SER A 161 -7.09 16.28 0.00
N THR A 162 -7.95 17.28 -0.27
CA THR A 162 -7.62 18.43 -1.12
C THR A 162 -7.03 19.60 -0.32
N VAL A 163 -7.14 19.57 1.00
CA VAL A 163 -6.68 20.67 1.88
C VAL A 163 -5.44 20.29 2.71
N ASN A 164 -5.14 18.99 2.81
CA ASN A 164 -3.95 18.50 3.50
C ASN A 164 -3.42 17.28 2.75
N ASN A 165 -2.29 17.44 2.09
CA ASN A 165 -1.68 16.42 1.23
C ASN A 165 -1.30 15.13 1.97
N ASP A 166 -1.10 15.20 3.29
CA ASP A 166 -0.71 14.04 4.10
C ASP A 166 -1.90 13.23 4.62
N LYS A 167 -3.15 13.73 4.35
CA LYS A 167 -4.35 13.05 4.81
C LYS A 167 -5.03 12.28 3.70
N PHE A 168 -5.25 11.01 3.96
CA PHE A 168 -6.11 10.15 3.16
C PHE A 168 -7.11 9.44 4.07
N LYS A 169 -8.23 9.00 3.51
CA LYS A 169 -9.21 8.15 4.19
C LYS A 169 -9.70 7.10 3.22
N SER A 170 -9.80 5.87 3.70
CA SER A 170 -10.37 4.77 2.95
C SER A 170 -11.68 4.31 3.60
N GLY A 171 -12.55 3.71 2.83
CA GLY A 171 -13.72 2.99 3.32
C GLY A 171 -13.70 1.56 2.80
N GLY A 172 -14.12 0.62 3.63
CA GLY A 172 -13.99 -0.80 3.34
C GLY A 172 -12.57 -1.34 3.56
N ASN A 173 -12.34 -2.56 3.11
CA ASN A 173 -11.01 -3.14 3.10
C ASN A 173 -10.21 -2.57 1.93
N SER A 174 -8.94 -2.25 2.16
CA SER A 174 -8.05 -1.81 1.09
C SER A 174 -7.93 -2.89 0.02
N ASP A 175 -8.05 -2.50 -1.25
CA ASP A 175 -8.08 -3.41 -2.39
C ASP A 175 -7.30 -2.82 -3.57
N ILE A 176 -7.12 -3.62 -4.62
CA ILE A 176 -6.40 -3.24 -5.83
C ILE A 176 -7.36 -2.48 -6.75
N TRP A 177 -6.91 -1.32 -7.20
CA TRP A 177 -7.67 -0.54 -8.18
C TRP A 177 -7.41 -1.05 -9.59
N ASN A 178 -8.46 -1.16 -10.41
CA ASN A 178 -8.46 -1.74 -11.77
C ASN A 178 -8.02 -3.22 -11.79
N GLU A 179 -8.41 -4.02 -10.79
CA GLU A 179 -8.03 -5.43 -10.71
C GLU A 179 -8.48 -6.26 -11.93
N GLU A 180 -9.47 -5.79 -12.68
CA GLU A 180 -9.94 -6.42 -13.91
C GLU A 180 -8.89 -6.52 -15.02
N TYR A 181 -7.82 -5.72 -14.94
CA TYR A 181 -6.68 -5.85 -15.86
C TYR A 181 -5.74 -7.00 -15.49
N ILE A 182 -5.90 -7.60 -14.31
CA ILE A 182 -5.15 -8.79 -13.91
C ILE A 182 -5.88 -10.02 -14.49
N ASN A 183 -5.60 -10.37 -15.73
CA ASN A 183 -6.22 -11.51 -16.41
C ASN A 183 -5.30 -12.10 -17.49
N GLU A 184 -5.66 -13.27 -18.03
CA GLU A 184 -4.88 -14.01 -19.02
C GLU A 184 -4.68 -13.30 -20.37
N ASN A 185 -5.54 -12.31 -20.69
CA ASN A 185 -5.48 -11.55 -21.94
C ASN A 185 -4.60 -10.31 -21.85
N THR A 186 -4.12 -9.97 -20.67
CA THR A 186 -3.27 -8.79 -20.46
C THR A 186 -1.81 -9.13 -20.72
N PHE A 187 -1.26 -8.59 -21.81
CA PHE A 187 0.12 -8.84 -22.20
C PHE A 187 1.15 -8.10 -21.33
N ILE A 188 0.94 -6.82 -21.07
CA ILE A 188 1.75 -6.02 -20.14
C ILE A 188 0.84 -5.41 -19.09
N LEU A 189 1.11 -5.71 -17.82
CA LEU A 189 0.44 -5.12 -16.66
C LEU A 189 1.40 -4.16 -15.96
N TYR A 190 1.02 -2.90 -15.84
CA TYR A 190 1.77 -1.94 -15.05
C TYR A 190 1.22 -1.86 -13.63
N ILE A 191 2.12 -1.72 -12.65
CA ILE A 191 1.75 -1.64 -11.23
C ILE A 191 2.33 -0.35 -10.66
N THR A 192 1.46 0.47 -10.07
CA THR A 192 1.83 1.70 -9.35
C THR A 192 1.49 1.61 -7.88
N GLU A 193 2.09 2.48 -7.07
CA GLU A 193 1.82 2.55 -5.65
C GLU A 193 0.48 3.26 -5.36
N SER A 194 0.15 4.31 -6.11
CA SER A 194 -1.07 5.11 -5.93
C SER A 194 -1.96 5.16 -7.17
N ILE A 195 -3.27 5.41 -6.96
CA ILE A 195 -4.23 5.60 -8.06
C ILE A 195 -3.89 6.84 -8.89
N ILE A 196 -3.37 7.90 -8.27
CA ILE A 196 -3.02 9.13 -8.99
C ILE A 196 -1.86 8.87 -9.97
N ASP A 197 -0.90 8.02 -9.58
CA ASP A 197 0.18 7.61 -10.48
C ASP A 197 -0.31 6.73 -11.63
N ALA A 198 -1.24 5.82 -11.35
CA ALA A 198 -1.89 5.03 -12.39
C ALA A 198 -2.64 5.92 -13.41
N LEU A 199 -3.41 6.88 -12.92
CA LEU A 199 -4.09 7.86 -13.77
C LEU A 199 -3.10 8.72 -14.56
N SER A 200 -1.93 9.04 -13.99
CA SER A 200 -0.90 9.79 -14.69
C SER A 200 -0.33 9.02 -15.88
N LEU A 201 -0.21 7.71 -15.77
CA LEU A 201 0.16 6.86 -16.91
C LEU A 201 -0.96 6.77 -17.96
N GLU A 202 -2.23 6.72 -17.55
CA GLU A 202 -3.35 6.73 -18.49
C GLU A 202 -3.48 8.07 -19.26
N VAL A 203 -3.03 9.18 -18.68
CA VAL A 203 -2.97 10.49 -19.40
C VAL A 203 -1.98 10.45 -20.56
N ILE A 204 -0.93 9.64 -20.50
CA ILE A 204 0.10 9.53 -21.55
C ILE A 204 -0.14 8.36 -22.50
N ASP A 205 -0.83 7.31 -22.06
CA ASP A 205 -1.23 6.17 -22.89
C ASP A 205 -2.62 5.66 -22.45
N SER A 206 -3.66 5.96 -23.21
CA SER A 206 -5.05 5.59 -22.90
C SER A 206 -5.32 4.09 -22.93
N ASP A 207 -4.47 3.30 -23.58
CA ASP A 207 -4.63 1.86 -23.76
C ASP A 207 -3.86 1.05 -22.71
N ILE A 208 -3.13 1.73 -21.84
CA ILE A 208 -2.34 1.08 -20.79
C ILE A 208 -3.20 0.21 -19.87
N LYS A 209 -2.68 -0.97 -19.51
CA LYS A 209 -3.26 -1.81 -18.47
C LYS A 209 -2.49 -1.56 -17.17
N VAL A 210 -3.05 -0.73 -16.32
CA VAL A 210 -2.40 -0.31 -15.07
C VAL A 210 -3.30 -0.56 -13.88
N VAL A 211 -2.71 -1.12 -12.83
CA VAL A 211 -3.33 -1.32 -11.51
C VAL A 211 -2.60 -0.51 -10.45
N SER A 212 -3.31 -0.11 -9.40
CA SER A 212 -2.68 0.47 -8.22
C SER A 212 -2.90 -0.42 -7.00
N ILE A 213 -1.83 -0.67 -6.25
CA ILE A 213 -1.90 -1.46 -5.01
C ILE A 213 -2.38 -0.65 -3.80
N ASN A 214 -2.47 0.68 -3.91
CA ASN A 214 -2.93 1.57 -2.82
C ASN A 214 -2.22 1.33 -1.48
N GLY A 215 -0.92 1.06 -1.54
CA GLY A 215 -0.03 0.82 -0.41
C GLY A 215 0.58 -0.59 -0.41
N ILE A 216 1.81 -0.65 0.04
CA ILE A 216 2.69 -1.85 0.02
C ILE A 216 2.05 -3.05 0.74
N THR A 217 1.18 -2.83 1.72
CA THR A 217 0.48 -3.90 2.45
C THR A 217 -0.40 -4.78 1.56
N ASN A 218 -0.77 -4.31 0.36
CA ASN A 218 -1.61 -5.04 -0.59
C ASN A 218 -0.81 -5.93 -1.57
N THR A 219 0.50 -5.99 -1.46
CA THR A 219 1.34 -6.87 -2.30
C THR A 219 0.89 -8.34 -2.25
N LYS A 220 0.52 -8.84 -1.08
CA LYS A 220 0.02 -10.23 -0.94
C LYS A 220 -1.30 -10.43 -1.68
N SER A 221 -2.19 -9.46 -1.64
CA SER A 221 -3.46 -9.49 -2.38
C SER A 221 -3.20 -9.50 -3.89
N LEU A 222 -2.28 -8.67 -4.37
CA LEU A 222 -1.86 -8.64 -5.77
C LEU A 222 -1.35 -10.00 -6.25
N ILE A 223 -0.44 -10.63 -5.51
CA ILE A 223 0.10 -11.95 -5.85
C ILE A 223 -1.01 -13.02 -5.89
N SER A 224 -1.97 -12.96 -4.96
CA SER A 224 -3.14 -13.85 -4.97
C SER A 224 -3.97 -13.67 -6.24
N ARG A 225 -4.31 -12.41 -6.59
CA ARG A 225 -5.08 -12.08 -7.79
C ARG A 225 -4.39 -12.50 -9.09
N ILE A 226 -3.06 -12.32 -9.18
CA ILE A 226 -2.26 -12.77 -10.33
C ILE A 226 -2.39 -14.28 -10.53
N LYS A 227 -2.33 -15.07 -9.44
CA LYS A 227 -2.50 -16.52 -9.51
C LYS A 227 -3.93 -16.94 -9.83
N GLU A 228 -4.91 -16.36 -9.13
CA GLU A 228 -6.33 -16.69 -9.27
C GLU A 228 -6.86 -16.41 -10.68
N ASN A 229 -6.37 -15.33 -11.31
CA ASN A 229 -6.81 -14.90 -12.64
C ASN A 229 -5.91 -15.40 -13.78
N ASN A 230 -5.00 -16.35 -13.50
CA ASN A 230 -4.12 -16.96 -14.49
C ASN A 230 -3.35 -15.95 -15.35
N PHE A 231 -2.94 -14.82 -14.74
CA PHE A 231 -2.14 -13.83 -15.45
C PHE A 231 -0.78 -14.43 -15.84
N ASN A 232 -0.44 -14.36 -17.10
CA ASN A 232 0.78 -14.94 -17.69
C ASN A 232 1.61 -13.92 -18.49
N GLY A 233 1.23 -12.64 -18.42
CA GLY A 233 1.93 -11.56 -19.11
C GLY A 233 3.19 -11.09 -18.39
N ILE A 234 3.63 -9.89 -18.75
CA ILE A 234 4.80 -9.21 -18.16
C ILE A 234 4.33 -8.12 -17.22
N VAL A 235 5.00 -7.98 -16.08
CA VAL A 235 4.73 -6.92 -15.10
C VAL A 235 5.77 -5.81 -15.20
N GLY A 236 5.32 -4.56 -15.39
CA GLY A 236 6.11 -3.35 -15.23
C GLY A 236 5.86 -2.72 -13.86
N ILE A 237 6.82 -2.74 -12.95
CA ILE A 237 6.70 -2.15 -11.61
C ILE A 237 7.21 -0.72 -11.66
N ILE A 238 6.34 0.26 -11.37
CA ILE A 238 6.65 1.68 -11.41
C ILE A 238 6.19 2.31 -10.09
N PHE A 239 7.04 2.19 -9.08
CA PHE A 239 6.82 2.76 -7.75
C PHE A 239 7.58 4.08 -7.58
N ASP A 240 7.33 4.77 -6.49
CA ASP A 240 7.96 6.04 -6.18
C ASP A 240 9.50 5.94 -6.17
N ASN A 241 10.16 6.98 -6.65
CA ASN A 241 11.63 7.06 -6.70
C ASN A 241 12.21 7.54 -5.36
N ASP A 242 11.79 6.88 -4.29
CA ASP A 242 12.35 7.08 -2.96
C ASP A 242 12.80 5.74 -2.37
N LYS A 243 13.42 5.79 -1.19
CA LYS A 243 13.95 4.59 -0.53
C LYS A 243 12.89 3.51 -0.30
N TRP A 244 11.65 3.92 0.00
CA TRP A 244 10.57 2.99 0.31
C TRP A 244 10.02 2.33 -0.97
N GLY A 245 9.75 3.11 -2.00
CA GLY A 245 9.28 2.61 -3.29
C GLY A 245 10.31 1.70 -3.97
N ILE A 246 11.61 2.05 -3.90
CA ILE A 246 12.70 1.21 -4.44
C ILE A 246 12.76 -0.14 -3.71
N ASN A 247 12.67 -0.17 -2.39
CA ASN A 247 12.69 -1.42 -1.63
C ASN A 247 11.43 -2.27 -1.91
N ALA A 248 10.25 -1.64 -1.91
CA ALA A 248 9.00 -2.31 -2.22
C ALA A 248 8.98 -2.90 -3.64
N SER A 249 9.57 -2.20 -4.61
CA SER A 249 9.72 -2.70 -5.99
C SER A 249 10.58 -3.96 -6.05
N LYS A 250 11.67 -4.02 -5.28
CA LYS A 250 12.54 -5.20 -5.20
C LYS A 250 11.80 -6.38 -4.58
N GLU A 251 11.14 -6.16 -3.45
CA GLU A 251 10.36 -7.19 -2.76
C GLU A 251 9.25 -7.75 -3.67
N LEU A 252 8.49 -6.87 -4.35
CA LEU A 252 7.47 -7.30 -5.28
C LEU A 252 8.04 -8.12 -6.46
N LYS A 253 9.17 -7.69 -7.01
CA LYS A 253 9.87 -8.42 -8.08
C LYS A 253 10.27 -9.83 -7.65
N GLU A 254 10.77 -9.99 -6.42
CA GLU A 254 11.11 -11.29 -5.84
C GLU A 254 9.88 -12.18 -5.66
N GLU A 255 8.77 -11.63 -5.18
CA GLU A 255 7.52 -12.37 -5.02
C GLU A 255 6.91 -12.80 -6.36
N LEU A 256 6.98 -11.96 -7.40
CA LEU A 256 6.55 -12.31 -8.76
C LEU A 256 7.41 -13.41 -9.36
N ALA A 257 8.73 -13.38 -9.14
CA ALA A 257 9.65 -14.42 -9.61
C ALA A 257 9.35 -15.79 -8.98
N LYS A 258 8.93 -15.83 -7.70
CA LYS A 258 8.53 -17.09 -7.02
C LYS A 258 7.31 -17.76 -7.66
N ILE A 259 6.52 -17.01 -8.42
CA ILE A 259 5.34 -17.52 -9.13
C ILE A 259 5.53 -17.54 -10.65
N ASN A 260 6.79 -17.47 -11.11
CA ASN A 260 7.19 -17.52 -12.52
C ASN A 260 6.62 -16.38 -13.39
N VAL A 261 6.28 -15.22 -12.80
CA VAL A 261 5.83 -14.03 -13.54
C VAL A 261 7.04 -13.15 -13.86
N ASN A 262 7.24 -12.87 -15.13
CA ASN A 262 8.30 -11.95 -15.57
C ASN A 262 7.98 -10.53 -15.13
N SER A 263 8.95 -9.86 -14.50
CA SER A 263 8.75 -8.49 -14.06
C SER A 263 9.99 -7.62 -14.23
N PHE A 264 9.76 -6.36 -14.52
CA PHE A 264 10.77 -5.31 -14.62
C PHE A 264 10.39 -4.19 -13.66
N SER A 265 11.36 -3.72 -12.90
CA SER A 265 11.21 -2.55 -12.03
C SER A 265 12.09 -1.44 -12.55
N THR A 266 11.52 -0.26 -12.73
CA THR A 266 12.24 0.94 -13.17
C THR A 266 11.59 2.20 -12.61
N SER A 267 12.38 3.27 -12.54
CA SER A 267 11.87 4.60 -12.23
C SER A 267 11.75 5.40 -13.53
N LEU A 268 10.54 5.78 -13.91
CA LEU A 268 10.29 6.69 -15.03
C LEU A 268 10.66 8.14 -14.72
N VAL A 269 10.98 8.44 -13.47
CA VAL A 269 11.28 9.80 -13.00
C VAL A 269 12.74 10.02 -12.64
N ALA A 270 13.60 9.01 -12.77
CA ALA A 270 15.01 9.09 -12.37
C ALA A 270 15.79 10.22 -13.04
N ASN A 271 15.47 10.57 -14.28
CA ASN A 271 16.14 11.63 -15.05
C ASN A 271 15.47 13.01 -14.91
N PHE A 272 14.47 13.14 -13.99
CA PHE A 272 13.89 14.44 -13.62
C PHE A 272 14.64 15.11 -12.47
N ALA A 273 15.70 14.49 -11.95
CA ALA A 273 16.37 14.85 -10.71
C ALA A 273 17.01 16.26 -10.69
N ASP A 274 17.28 16.85 -11.85
CA ASP A 274 18.05 18.09 -11.94
C ASP A 274 17.26 19.37 -11.57
N GLU A 275 15.92 19.31 -11.49
CA GLU A 275 15.14 20.51 -11.30
C GLU A 275 14.26 20.60 -10.07
N LYS A 276 13.71 19.51 -9.51
CA LYS A 276 12.75 19.57 -8.38
C LYS A 276 12.56 18.20 -7.70
N ASN A 277 13.46 17.60 -7.08
CA ASN A 277 13.23 16.42 -6.18
C ASN A 277 11.94 15.60 -6.49
N ILE A 278 11.70 15.32 -7.81
CA ILE A 278 10.52 14.64 -8.31
C ILE A 278 10.60 13.17 -7.93
N LYS A 279 9.58 12.69 -7.23
CA LYS A 279 9.57 11.35 -6.65
C LYS A 279 8.53 10.42 -7.27
N ASP A 280 7.43 10.97 -7.76
CA ASP A 280 6.29 10.21 -8.26
C ASP A 280 5.91 10.60 -9.70
N LEU A 281 5.12 9.75 -10.35
CA LEU A 281 4.70 9.91 -11.73
C LEU A 281 3.82 11.14 -11.92
N ASN A 282 3.01 11.47 -10.93
CA ASN A 282 2.12 12.61 -11.04
C ASN A 282 2.88 13.94 -10.99
N GLN A 283 3.92 14.05 -10.17
CA GLN A 283 4.80 15.20 -10.17
C GLN A 283 5.48 15.35 -11.53
N ALA A 284 5.98 14.26 -12.12
CA ALA A 284 6.60 14.26 -13.44
C ALA A 284 5.60 14.67 -14.55
N LEU A 285 4.37 14.16 -14.51
CA LEU A 285 3.31 14.53 -15.45
C LEU A 285 3.05 16.04 -15.47
N VAL A 286 3.01 16.67 -14.28
CA VAL A 286 2.74 18.10 -14.13
C VAL A 286 3.93 18.94 -14.58
N VAL A 287 5.16 18.46 -14.36
CA VAL A 287 6.38 19.20 -14.70
C VAL A 287 6.72 19.09 -16.19
N ASP A 288 6.72 17.88 -16.74
CA ASP A 288 7.06 17.64 -18.15
C ASP A 288 6.40 16.34 -18.65
N LYS A 289 5.19 16.47 -19.18
CA LYS A 289 4.41 15.37 -19.73
C LYS A 289 5.12 14.65 -20.88
N ASP A 290 5.78 15.38 -21.75
CA ASP A 290 6.41 14.80 -22.95
C ASP A 290 7.64 13.98 -22.61
N LYS A 291 8.42 14.44 -21.64
CA LYS A 291 9.55 13.69 -21.09
C LYS A 291 9.08 12.42 -20.38
N LEU A 292 8.02 12.49 -19.56
CA LEU A 292 7.43 11.32 -18.93
C LEU A 292 6.92 10.31 -19.96
N LYS A 293 6.25 10.79 -21.01
CA LYS A 293 5.78 9.95 -22.10
C LYS A 293 6.95 9.26 -22.83
N SER A 294 8.02 9.97 -23.12
CA SER A 294 9.21 9.41 -23.77
C SER A 294 9.85 8.30 -22.90
N ASN A 295 9.97 8.52 -21.60
CA ASN A 295 10.47 7.50 -20.67
C ASN A 295 9.56 6.25 -20.63
N TYR A 296 8.26 6.46 -20.62
CA TYR A 296 7.28 5.37 -20.66
C TYR A 296 7.37 4.56 -21.96
N GLU A 297 7.41 5.22 -23.12
CA GLU A 297 7.54 4.53 -24.41
C GLU A 297 8.85 3.74 -24.51
N TYR A 298 9.93 4.26 -23.98
CA TYR A 298 11.20 3.53 -23.89
C TYR A 298 11.06 2.24 -23.04
N LEU A 299 10.43 2.34 -21.86
CA LEU A 299 10.15 1.16 -21.02
C LEU A 299 9.25 0.16 -21.75
N LYS A 300 8.16 0.62 -22.37
CA LYS A 300 7.21 -0.22 -23.11
C LYS A 300 7.92 -1.03 -24.20
N ASN A 301 8.83 -0.40 -24.96
CA ASN A 301 9.60 -1.05 -25.99
C ASN A 301 10.57 -2.12 -25.43
N ILE A 302 11.20 -1.87 -24.28
CA ILE A 302 12.04 -2.86 -23.59
C ILE A 302 11.20 -4.07 -23.20
N LEU A 303 10.02 -3.87 -22.59
CA LEU A 303 9.15 -4.96 -22.16
C LEU A 303 8.70 -5.84 -23.35
N ILE A 304 8.33 -5.20 -24.45
CA ILE A 304 7.93 -5.90 -25.68
C ILE A 304 9.10 -6.71 -26.28
N SER A 305 10.30 -6.10 -26.33
CA SER A 305 11.49 -6.74 -26.93
C SER A 305 11.95 -7.96 -26.14
N ASN A 306 11.94 -7.87 -24.82
CA ASN A 306 12.37 -8.96 -23.95
C ASN A 306 11.43 -10.16 -23.98
N ASN A 307 10.15 -9.99 -24.33
CA ASN A 307 9.23 -11.12 -24.50
C ASN A 307 9.48 -11.86 -25.81
N LYS A 308 9.73 -11.15 -26.90
CA LYS A 308 10.01 -11.75 -28.22
C LYS A 308 11.27 -12.62 -28.24
N SER A 309 12.26 -12.34 -27.41
CA SER A 309 13.47 -13.14 -27.29
C SER A 309 13.21 -14.50 -26.62
N LYS A 310 12.28 -14.57 -25.68
CA LYS A 310 11.93 -15.83 -24.98
C LYS A 310 11.05 -16.75 -25.81
N GLU A 311 10.14 -16.22 -26.62
CA GLU A 311 9.35 -17.03 -27.56
C GLU A 311 10.26 -17.74 -28.57
N LYS A 312 11.35 -17.10 -29.02
CA LYS A 312 12.32 -17.70 -29.93
C LYS A 312 13.23 -18.76 -29.27
N GLU A 313 13.49 -18.67 -27.97
CA GLU A 313 14.25 -19.69 -27.24
C GLU A 313 13.37 -20.91 -26.89
N GLY A 314 12.05 -20.73 -26.70
CA GLY A 314 11.09 -21.82 -26.50
C GLY A 314 10.87 -22.68 -27.72
N ASP A 315 10.84 -22.08 -28.92
CA ASP A 315 10.64 -22.80 -30.20
C ASP A 315 11.90 -23.56 -30.67
N SER A 316 13.03 -23.42 -30.04
CA SER A 316 14.30 -24.08 -30.43
C SER A 316 14.53 -25.43 -29.73
N PHE A 317 13.59 -25.94 -28.94
CA PHE A 317 13.69 -27.21 -28.22
C PHE A 317 12.70 -28.31 -28.69
N GLU A 318 12.01 -28.14 -29.81
CA GLU A 318 11.26 -29.22 -30.47
C GLU A 318 11.98 -29.65 -31.75
N TYR A 319 13.02 -30.52 -31.59
CA TYR A 319 13.48 -31.44 -32.63
C TYR A 319 14.20 -32.62 -31.97
#